data_4c559e8545af5fd26c1f6624361ea35f
#
_entry.id   4c559e8545af5fd26c1f6624361ea35f
#
_cell.length_a   1.000
_cell.length_b   1.000
_cell.length_c   1.000
_cell.angle_alpha   90.00
_cell.angle_beta   90.00
_cell.angle_gamma   90.00
#
_symmetry.space_group_name_H-M   'P 1'
#
loop_
_entity.id
_entity.type
_entity.pdbx_description
1 polymer ?
#
loop_
_entity_poly.entity_id
_entity_poly.type
_entity_poly.pdbx_seq_one_letter_code
_entity_poly.pdbx_strand_id
1 'polypeptide(L)'
;STPIKSSAASDVYKRQDYTTIVASTASELAPLQYIAPYAGCAIGEEWMERGEDVLVVYDDLSKHATAYRTLSLLLRRPPGREAYPGDVFYLHSRLLERAARLSDELGGGSLTALPIIETQAGDVSAYIPTNVISITDGQIYLETEMFNAGFRPAINAGLSVSRVGGSAQIKAMKKIAGPIRTDLAQYRELAAFAQFGSELDDDTKERLDQGERIREILKQPQYQPLPVEKQVAIIYAAVKKHLLDLPVDQILDFQKELFELIDTKYPEIFTSIAETKVMDDATEEKLIKAINEAKESFRK
;
A
#
# COMPACT_ATOMS: atom_id res chain seq x y z
N SER A 1 17.95 -23.88 15.68
CA SER A 1 17.48 -22.62 15.09
C SER A 1 17.27 -22.85 13.59
N THR A 2 16.04 -22.92 13.18
CA THR A 2 15.68 -23.00 11.76
C THR A 2 15.91 -21.61 11.15
N PRO A 3 16.73 -21.47 10.11
CA PRO A 3 16.91 -20.18 9.49
C PRO A 3 15.58 -19.72 8.89
N ILE A 4 15.17 -18.50 9.21
CA ILE A 4 14.03 -17.85 8.59
C ILE A 4 14.37 -17.70 7.10
N LYS A 5 13.94 -18.66 6.30
CA LYS A 5 13.99 -18.57 4.83
C LYS A 5 12.79 -17.77 4.35
N SER A 6 12.74 -16.48 4.65
CA SER A 6 11.86 -15.59 3.93
C SER A 6 12.68 -14.79 2.93
N SER A 7 12.13 -14.55 1.75
CA SER A 7 12.69 -13.62 0.76
C SER A 7 12.90 -12.22 1.36
N ALA A 8 12.09 -11.84 2.35
CA ALA A 8 12.27 -10.66 3.18
C ALA A 8 13.61 -10.65 3.93
N ALA A 9 14.07 -11.79 4.47
CA ALA A 9 15.35 -11.86 5.17
C ALA A 9 16.54 -11.59 4.24
N SER A 10 16.50 -12.01 2.98
CA SER A 10 17.57 -11.73 2.02
C SER A 10 17.59 -10.25 1.60
N ASP A 11 16.45 -9.59 1.60
CA ASP A 11 16.35 -8.17 1.27
C ASP A 11 16.79 -7.29 2.44
N VAL A 12 16.46 -7.69 3.67
CA VAL A 12 16.99 -7.08 4.90
C VAL A 12 18.51 -7.22 4.98
N TYR A 13 19.07 -8.36 4.55
CA TYR A 13 20.53 -8.58 4.56
C TYR A 13 21.30 -7.56 3.71
N LYS A 14 20.68 -7.00 2.67
CA LYS A 14 21.26 -5.94 1.84
C LYS A 14 21.05 -4.52 2.41
N ARG A 15 20.26 -4.38 3.48
CA ARG A 15 19.82 -3.10 4.05
C ARG A 15 20.15 -2.98 5.54
N GLN A 16 21.14 -3.71 6.02
CA GLN A 16 21.54 -3.76 7.43
C GLN A 16 21.95 -2.42 8.02
N ASP A 17 22.49 -1.52 7.18
CA ASP A 17 23.01 -0.23 7.62
C ASP A 17 21.91 0.69 8.19
N TYR A 18 20.64 0.48 7.81
CA TYR A 18 19.51 1.32 8.24
C TYR A 18 18.29 0.51 8.70
N THR A 19 18.43 -0.79 8.95
CA THR A 19 17.32 -1.65 9.39
C THR A 19 17.68 -2.37 10.68
N THR A 20 16.80 -2.25 11.69
CA THR A 20 16.87 -3.04 12.93
C THR A 20 15.71 -4.02 12.98
N ILE A 21 16.00 -5.27 13.35
CA ILE A 21 15.00 -6.31 13.53
C ILE A 21 14.89 -6.65 15.00
N VAL A 22 13.68 -6.47 15.57
CA VAL A 22 13.31 -6.94 16.90
C VAL A 22 12.45 -8.18 16.71
N ALA A 23 13.00 -9.36 17.01
CA ALA A 23 12.33 -10.63 16.77
C ALA A 23 11.87 -11.27 18.09
N SER A 24 10.59 -11.68 18.11
CA SER A 24 10.04 -12.58 19.10
C SER A 24 9.17 -13.59 18.37
N THR A 25 9.65 -14.84 18.32
CA THR A 25 9.00 -15.90 17.53
C THR A 25 7.80 -16.50 18.27
N ALA A 26 6.91 -17.18 17.54
CA ALA A 26 5.74 -17.82 18.13
C ALA A 26 6.07 -18.94 19.15
N SER A 27 7.30 -19.42 19.16
CA SER A 27 7.80 -20.43 20.14
C SER A 27 8.32 -19.81 21.42
N GLU A 28 8.46 -18.49 21.48
CA GLU A 28 8.93 -17.80 22.67
C GLU A 28 7.81 -17.59 23.70
N LEU A 29 8.22 -17.26 24.92
CA LEU A 29 7.28 -17.01 26.02
C LEU A 29 6.40 -15.78 25.75
N ALA A 30 5.12 -15.83 26.09
CA ALA A 30 4.17 -14.75 25.89
C ALA A 30 4.65 -13.37 26.42
N PRO A 31 5.37 -13.24 27.55
CA PRO A 31 5.94 -11.97 27.97
C PRO A 31 6.91 -11.35 26.96
N LEU A 32 7.72 -12.16 26.27
CA LEU A 32 8.65 -11.65 25.25
C LEU A 32 7.90 -11.18 24.01
N GLN A 33 6.90 -11.94 23.56
CA GLN A 33 6.02 -11.53 22.47
C GLN A 33 5.24 -10.25 22.80
N TYR A 34 4.86 -10.07 24.08
CA TYR A 34 4.19 -8.87 24.55
C TYR A 34 5.09 -7.64 24.50
N ILE A 35 6.36 -7.75 24.94
CA ILE A 35 7.25 -6.58 25.05
C ILE A 35 7.93 -6.20 23.73
N ALA A 36 8.08 -7.13 22.78
CA ALA A 36 8.83 -6.91 21.55
C ALA A 36 8.34 -5.70 20.73
N PRO A 37 7.04 -5.49 20.48
CA PRO A 37 6.57 -4.32 19.74
C PRO A 37 6.91 -3.00 20.44
N TYR A 38 6.83 -2.96 21.75
CA TYR A 38 7.20 -1.75 22.52
C TYR A 38 8.69 -1.47 22.46
N ALA A 39 9.53 -2.51 22.51
CA ALA A 39 10.97 -2.37 22.35
C ALA A 39 11.34 -1.84 20.96
N GLY A 40 10.73 -2.38 19.92
CA GLY A 40 10.90 -1.89 18.55
C GLY A 40 10.46 -0.43 18.39
N CYS A 41 9.33 -0.07 18.98
CA CYS A 41 8.84 1.30 18.98
C CYS A 41 9.82 2.26 19.68
N ALA A 42 10.35 1.88 20.83
CA ALA A 42 11.31 2.71 21.58
C ALA A 42 12.62 2.96 20.82
N ILE A 43 13.10 1.97 20.04
CA ILE A 43 14.23 2.17 19.14
C ILE A 43 13.89 3.19 18.04
N GLY A 44 12.69 3.09 17.46
CA GLY A 44 12.22 4.03 16.45
C GLY A 44 12.06 5.45 16.99
N GLU A 45 11.57 5.61 18.23
CA GLU A 45 11.46 6.91 18.89
C GLU A 45 12.82 7.58 19.09
N GLU A 46 13.85 6.83 19.46
CA GLU A 46 15.22 7.38 19.58
C GLU A 46 15.70 8.00 18.27
N TRP A 47 15.43 7.37 17.14
CA TRP A 47 15.77 7.94 15.84
C TRP A 47 14.89 9.13 15.46
N MET A 48 13.60 9.07 15.73
CA MET A 48 12.69 10.19 15.54
C MET A 48 13.12 11.43 16.35
N GLU A 49 13.55 11.24 17.60
CA GLU A 49 14.04 12.33 18.45
C GLU A 49 15.37 12.92 17.95
N ARG A 50 16.15 12.18 17.17
CA ARG A 50 17.32 12.68 16.45
C ARG A 50 16.98 13.45 15.18
N GLY A 51 15.72 13.60 14.83
CA GLY A 51 15.25 14.28 13.63
C GLY A 51 15.20 13.38 12.38
N GLU A 52 15.27 12.07 12.55
CA GLU A 52 15.21 11.11 11.45
C GLU A 52 13.76 10.69 11.14
N ASP A 53 13.51 10.23 9.90
CA ASP A 53 12.23 9.65 9.50
C ASP A 53 12.30 8.12 9.64
N VAL A 54 11.39 7.56 10.44
CA VAL A 54 11.40 6.14 10.82
C VAL A 54 10.13 5.42 10.36
N LEU A 55 10.29 4.24 9.78
CA LEU A 55 9.20 3.31 9.49
C LEU A 55 9.29 2.10 10.42
N VAL A 56 8.24 1.87 11.21
CA VAL A 56 8.11 0.67 12.06
C VAL A 56 7.03 -0.25 11.50
N VAL A 57 7.38 -1.49 11.23
CA VAL A 57 6.45 -2.54 10.81
C VAL A 57 6.24 -3.51 11.96
N TYR A 58 4.97 -3.69 12.38
CA TYR A 58 4.59 -4.67 13.40
C TYR A 58 3.98 -5.91 12.73
N ASP A 59 4.75 -6.97 12.60
CA ASP A 59 4.33 -8.24 11.99
C ASP A 59 4.28 -9.36 13.05
N ASP A 60 3.13 -9.63 13.73
CA ASP A 60 1.86 -8.90 13.62
C ASP A 60 1.26 -8.58 15.01
N LEU A 61 0.32 -7.63 15.03
CA LEU A 61 -0.35 -7.24 16.28
C LEU A 61 -1.50 -8.18 16.68
N SER A 62 -1.96 -9.09 15.81
CA SER A 62 -2.91 -10.15 16.16
C SER A 62 -2.26 -11.12 17.14
N LYS A 63 -1.01 -11.52 16.88
CA LYS A 63 -0.22 -12.36 17.78
C LYS A 63 0.13 -11.63 19.08
N HIS A 64 0.42 -10.35 19.00
CA HIS A 64 0.62 -9.49 20.16
C HIS A 64 -0.60 -9.49 21.09
N ALA A 65 -1.81 -9.32 20.52
CA ALA A 65 -3.05 -9.41 21.31
C ALA A 65 -3.24 -10.79 21.93
N THR A 66 -2.93 -11.86 21.20
CA THR A 66 -3.02 -13.24 21.72
C THR A 66 -2.06 -13.48 22.87
N ALA A 67 -0.83 -12.98 22.78
CA ALA A 67 0.14 -13.05 23.89
C ALA A 67 -0.38 -12.31 25.14
N TYR A 68 -0.96 -11.12 24.94
CA TYR A 68 -1.54 -10.35 26.04
C TYR A 68 -2.77 -11.04 26.67
N ARG A 69 -3.63 -11.67 25.85
CA ARG A 69 -4.73 -12.50 26.32
C ARG A 69 -4.22 -13.66 27.19
N THR A 70 -3.18 -14.35 26.73
CA THR A 70 -2.55 -15.47 27.46
C THR A 70 -2.06 -15.01 28.82
N LEU A 71 -1.29 -13.92 28.89
CA LEU A 71 -0.80 -13.34 30.13
C LEU A 71 -1.94 -12.94 31.08
N SER A 72 -2.97 -12.31 30.55
CA SER A 72 -4.13 -11.85 31.33
C SER A 72 -4.90 -13.03 31.96
N LEU A 73 -5.08 -14.12 31.21
CA LEU A 73 -5.76 -15.32 31.69
C LEU A 73 -4.90 -16.05 32.74
N LEU A 74 -3.58 -16.13 32.57
CA LEU A 74 -2.67 -16.70 33.58
C LEU A 74 -2.70 -15.89 34.87
N LEU A 75 -2.84 -14.57 34.80
CA LEU A 75 -3.02 -13.67 35.93
C LEU A 75 -4.45 -13.68 36.49
N ARG A 76 -5.33 -14.55 35.97
CA ARG A 76 -6.74 -14.66 36.38
C ARG A 76 -7.53 -13.36 36.26
N ARG A 77 -7.17 -12.49 35.31
CA ARG A 77 -7.98 -11.30 34.99
C ARG A 77 -9.27 -11.72 34.31
N PRO A 78 -10.41 -11.08 34.62
CA PRO A 78 -11.69 -11.46 34.03
C PRO A 78 -11.67 -11.26 32.51
N PRO A 79 -12.04 -12.29 31.73
CA PRO A 79 -12.10 -12.20 30.26
C PRO A 79 -13.33 -11.40 29.82
N GLY A 80 -13.16 -10.62 28.75
CA GLY A 80 -14.22 -9.95 28.02
C GLY A 80 -14.52 -10.64 26.68
N ARG A 81 -14.86 -9.85 25.67
CA ARG A 81 -15.17 -10.34 24.30
C ARG A 81 -14.00 -11.16 23.74
N GLU A 82 -14.30 -12.32 23.18
CA GLU A 82 -13.33 -13.27 22.60
C GLU A 82 -12.21 -13.67 23.59
N ALA A 83 -12.55 -13.67 24.89
CA ALA A 83 -11.63 -13.93 26.00
C ALA A 83 -10.46 -12.93 26.15
N TYR A 84 -10.48 -11.82 25.44
CA TYR A 84 -9.52 -10.73 25.63
C TYR A 84 -9.83 -9.96 26.93
N PRO A 85 -8.79 -9.43 27.61
CA PRO A 85 -9.03 -8.55 28.77
C PRO A 85 -9.68 -7.23 28.31
N GLY A 86 -10.40 -6.58 29.22
CA GLY A 86 -11.15 -5.36 28.91
C GLY A 86 -10.31 -4.18 28.42
N ASP A 87 -9.00 -4.21 28.68
CA ASP A 87 -8.05 -3.18 28.27
C ASP A 87 -7.24 -3.52 27.00
N VAL A 88 -7.67 -4.51 26.19
CA VAL A 88 -6.96 -4.88 24.95
C VAL A 88 -6.93 -3.75 23.93
N PHE A 89 -7.92 -2.86 23.92
CA PHE A 89 -7.87 -1.65 23.10
C PHE A 89 -6.67 -0.78 23.48
N TYR A 90 -6.45 -0.59 24.76
CA TYR A 90 -5.32 0.20 25.28
C TYR A 90 -3.97 -0.44 24.98
N LEU A 91 -3.90 -1.76 24.86
CA LEU A 91 -2.68 -2.47 24.44
C LEU A 91 -2.13 -1.90 23.11
N HIS A 92 -2.98 -1.74 22.11
CA HIS A 92 -2.60 -1.26 20.80
C HIS A 92 -2.60 0.27 20.70
N SER A 93 -3.55 0.97 21.33
CA SER A 93 -3.60 2.43 21.24
C SER A 93 -2.37 3.08 21.84
N ARG A 94 -1.92 2.65 23.02
CA ARG A 94 -0.70 3.19 23.64
C ARG A 94 0.60 2.87 22.86
N LEU A 95 0.57 1.87 21.96
CA LEU A 95 1.68 1.57 21.05
C LEU A 95 1.61 2.42 19.80
N LEU A 96 0.45 2.47 19.15
CA LEU A 96 0.27 3.10 17.85
C LEU A 96 0.21 4.62 17.91
N GLU A 97 -0.31 5.19 18.99
CA GLU A 97 -0.33 6.65 19.21
C GLU A 97 1.06 7.26 19.46
N ARG A 98 2.08 6.42 19.62
CA ARG A 98 3.49 6.86 19.64
C ARG A 98 4.01 7.20 18.25
N ALA A 99 3.36 6.73 17.19
CA ALA A 99 3.67 7.12 15.82
C ALA A 99 3.21 8.59 15.59
N ALA A 100 4.18 9.46 15.32
CA ALA A 100 3.93 10.90 15.21
C ALA A 100 5.00 11.56 14.35
N ARG A 101 4.74 12.81 13.94
CA ARG A 101 5.76 13.72 13.47
C ARG A 101 5.98 14.81 14.51
N LEU A 102 7.24 15.01 14.89
CA LEU A 102 7.63 16.08 15.79
C LEU A 102 7.58 17.44 15.09
N SER A 103 7.37 18.50 15.88
CA SER A 103 7.50 19.86 15.39
C SER A 103 8.96 20.18 15.00
N ASP A 104 9.15 21.18 14.16
CA ASP A 104 10.49 21.61 13.74
C ASP A 104 11.35 22.05 14.94
N GLU A 105 10.72 22.59 15.99
CA GLU A 105 11.37 22.94 17.27
C GLU A 105 11.96 21.73 18.01
N LEU A 106 11.37 20.53 17.80
CA LEU A 106 11.82 19.27 18.37
C LEU A 106 12.63 18.41 17.37
N GLY A 107 13.11 19.03 16.29
CA GLY A 107 13.95 18.36 15.30
C GLY A 107 13.22 17.84 14.06
N GLY A 108 11.87 17.88 14.01
CA GLY A 108 11.07 17.57 12.82
C GLY A 108 11.05 16.10 12.41
N GLY A 109 11.62 15.20 13.19
CA GLY A 109 11.64 13.75 12.90
C GLY A 109 10.24 13.13 12.89
N SER A 110 10.10 11.98 12.25
CA SER A 110 8.83 11.28 12.17
C SER A 110 8.94 9.78 12.43
N LEU A 111 7.86 9.19 12.97
CA LEU A 111 7.70 7.75 13.12
C LEU A 111 6.37 7.33 12.50
N THR A 112 6.46 6.52 11.45
CA THR A 112 5.31 5.94 10.78
C THR A 112 5.15 4.48 11.17
N ALA A 113 3.99 4.09 11.67
CA ALA A 113 3.68 2.71 12.04
C ALA A 113 2.85 2.01 10.96
N LEU A 114 3.27 0.82 10.55
CA LEU A 114 2.51 -0.11 9.72
C LEU A 114 2.19 -1.39 10.51
N PRO A 115 1.08 -1.42 11.26
CA PRO A 115 0.65 -2.63 11.95
C PRO A 115 0.03 -3.61 10.95
N ILE A 116 0.45 -4.87 11.00
CA ILE A 116 -0.17 -5.97 10.28
C ILE A 116 -1.17 -6.64 11.22
N ILE A 117 -2.38 -6.88 10.70
CA ILE A 117 -3.45 -7.59 11.40
C ILE A 117 -3.90 -8.76 10.54
N GLU A 118 -3.89 -9.96 11.11
CA GLU A 118 -4.47 -11.13 10.47
C GLU A 118 -5.99 -11.14 10.64
N THR A 119 -6.70 -11.37 9.53
CA THR A 119 -8.14 -11.58 9.54
C THR A 119 -8.46 -13.05 9.23
N GLN A 120 -9.47 -13.59 9.86
CA GLN A 120 -9.99 -14.91 9.53
C GLN A 120 -11.06 -14.79 8.45
N ALA A 121 -10.88 -15.46 7.32
CA ALA A 121 -11.79 -15.41 6.19
C ALA A 121 -12.16 -13.99 5.70
N GLY A 122 -11.24 -13.02 5.86
CA GLY A 122 -11.48 -11.64 5.47
C GLY A 122 -12.40 -10.84 6.41
N ASP A 123 -12.74 -11.36 7.59
CA ASP A 123 -13.61 -10.68 8.55
C ASP A 123 -12.88 -9.52 9.25
N VAL A 124 -13.07 -8.31 8.72
CA VAL A 124 -12.58 -7.06 9.32
C VAL A 124 -13.45 -6.55 10.46
N SER A 125 -14.62 -7.15 10.70
CA SER A 125 -15.54 -6.79 11.78
C SER A 125 -15.21 -7.48 13.10
N ALA A 126 -14.24 -8.41 13.11
CA ALA A 126 -13.74 -9.07 14.31
C ALA A 126 -13.15 -8.05 15.30
N TYR A 127 -13.01 -8.47 16.56
CA TYR A 127 -12.70 -7.54 17.66
C TYR A 127 -11.34 -6.82 17.50
N ILE A 128 -10.28 -7.54 17.22
CA ILE A 128 -8.94 -6.93 17.10
C ILE A 128 -8.81 -6.07 15.82
N PRO A 129 -9.22 -6.52 14.62
CA PRO A 129 -9.22 -5.67 13.43
C PRO A 129 -9.97 -4.36 13.63
N THR A 130 -11.20 -4.41 14.19
CA THR A 130 -12.03 -3.23 14.45
C THR A 130 -11.33 -2.22 15.36
N ASN A 131 -10.71 -2.71 16.44
CA ASN A 131 -9.94 -1.86 17.35
C ASN A 131 -8.80 -1.14 16.64
N VAL A 132 -7.98 -1.87 15.86
CA VAL A 132 -6.82 -1.29 15.19
C VAL A 132 -7.22 -0.32 14.08
N ILE A 133 -8.26 -0.61 13.31
CA ILE A 133 -8.81 0.33 12.31
C ILE A 133 -9.25 1.64 12.97
N SER A 134 -9.82 1.59 14.17
CA SER A 134 -10.25 2.79 14.88
C SER A 134 -9.11 3.64 15.44
N ILE A 135 -7.97 3.01 15.76
CA ILE A 135 -6.78 3.69 16.27
C ILE A 135 -5.98 4.33 15.12
N THR A 136 -5.85 3.62 13.99
CA THR A 136 -5.00 4.03 12.87
C THR A 136 -5.69 5.03 11.92
N ASP A 137 -4.92 5.69 11.08
CA ASP A 137 -5.41 6.65 10.07
C ASP A 137 -5.92 6.00 8.79
N GLY A 138 -6.28 4.76 8.85
CA GLY A 138 -6.84 3.99 7.75
C GLY A 138 -6.30 2.57 7.69
N GLN A 139 -6.65 1.87 6.62
CA GLN A 139 -6.23 0.49 6.40
C GLN A 139 -5.93 0.23 4.92
N ILE A 140 -4.97 -0.67 4.69
CA ILE A 140 -4.73 -1.30 3.40
C ILE A 140 -5.32 -2.70 3.49
N TYR A 141 -6.38 -2.97 2.72
CA TYR A 141 -7.10 -4.23 2.74
C TYR A 141 -6.60 -5.16 1.64
N LEU A 142 -6.11 -6.34 2.04
CA LEU A 142 -5.62 -7.39 1.14
C LEU A 142 -6.66 -8.50 1.01
N GLU A 143 -6.99 -8.88 -0.23
CA GLU A 143 -7.96 -9.94 -0.52
C GLU A 143 -7.30 -11.19 -1.10
N THR A 144 -7.61 -12.34 -0.51
CA THR A 144 -7.13 -13.64 -0.97
C THR A 144 -7.63 -13.97 -2.39
N GLU A 145 -8.86 -13.61 -2.71
CA GLU A 145 -9.45 -13.83 -4.04
C GLU A 145 -8.69 -13.06 -5.13
N MET A 146 -8.36 -11.79 -4.88
CA MET A 146 -7.55 -10.99 -5.79
C MET A 146 -6.15 -11.60 -5.98
N PHE A 147 -5.53 -12.07 -4.90
CA PHE A 147 -4.23 -12.72 -4.96
C PHE A 147 -4.25 -13.98 -5.83
N ASN A 148 -5.26 -14.84 -5.63
CA ASN A 148 -5.44 -16.08 -6.38
C ASN A 148 -5.79 -15.82 -7.85
N ALA A 149 -6.49 -14.71 -8.14
CA ALA A 149 -6.77 -14.26 -9.50
C ALA A 149 -5.55 -13.61 -10.20
N GLY A 150 -4.37 -13.61 -9.56
CA GLY A 150 -3.13 -13.06 -10.13
C GLY A 150 -3.01 -11.54 -10.04
N PHE A 151 -3.92 -10.86 -9.36
CA PHE A 151 -3.81 -9.42 -9.10
C PHE A 151 -2.88 -9.20 -7.90
N ARG A 152 -1.68 -8.71 -8.17
CA ARG A 152 -0.64 -8.53 -7.15
C ARG A 152 0.02 -7.16 -7.30
N PRO A 153 0.11 -6.37 -6.19
CA PRO A 153 -0.37 -6.66 -4.83
C PRO A 153 -1.91 -6.75 -4.78
N ALA A 154 -2.41 -7.65 -3.93
CA ALA A 154 -3.85 -7.96 -3.82
C ALA A 154 -4.63 -6.90 -3.01
N ILE A 155 -4.38 -5.63 -3.29
CA ILE A 155 -4.96 -4.50 -2.56
C ILE A 155 -6.34 -4.16 -3.11
N ASN A 156 -7.34 -4.26 -2.24
CA ASN A 156 -8.68 -3.79 -2.54
C ASN A 156 -8.77 -2.26 -2.36
N ALA A 157 -8.69 -1.50 -3.43
CA ALA A 157 -8.76 -0.04 -3.40
C ALA A 157 -10.13 0.50 -2.91
N GLY A 158 -11.20 -0.27 -3.06
CA GLY A 158 -12.53 0.12 -2.59
C GLY A 158 -12.68 0.09 -1.06
N LEU A 159 -12.14 -0.95 -0.41
CA LEU A 159 -12.18 -1.14 1.04
C LEU A 159 -11.02 -0.48 1.78
N SER A 160 -9.93 -0.19 1.07
CA SER A 160 -8.80 0.52 1.64
C SER A 160 -9.11 2.00 1.81
N VAL A 161 -8.74 2.54 2.97
CA VAL A 161 -8.97 3.95 3.32
C VAL A 161 -7.69 4.55 3.87
N SER A 162 -7.40 5.79 3.49
CA SER A 162 -6.36 6.61 4.12
C SER A 162 -6.93 7.98 4.46
N ARG A 163 -6.89 8.37 5.72
CA ARG A 163 -7.33 9.70 6.19
C ARG A 163 -6.30 10.78 5.86
N VAL A 164 -5.03 10.42 5.77
CA VAL A 164 -3.90 11.33 5.57
C VAL A 164 -3.26 11.23 4.19
N GLY A 165 -3.47 10.12 3.46
CA GLY A 165 -2.79 9.83 2.20
C GLY A 165 -2.94 10.91 1.13
N GLY A 166 -4.11 11.54 1.03
CA GLY A 166 -4.33 12.66 0.11
C GLY A 166 -3.48 13.89 0.38
N SER A 167 -3.10 14.13 1.65
CA SER A 167 -2.21 15.23 2.03
C SER A 167 -0.74 14.89 1.78
N ALA A 168 -0.37 13.62 1.86
CA ALA A 168 0.98 13.13 1.61
C ALA A 168 1.33 13.03 0.12
N GLN A 169 0.33 12.96 -0.77
CA GLN A 169 0.56 12.89 -2.21
C GLN A 169 1.17 14.17 -2.77
N ILE A 170 2.13 14.03 -3.70
CA ILE A 170 2.59 15.17 -4.51
C ILE A 170 1.43 15.71 -5.38
N LYS A 171 1.50 16.98 -5.75
CA LYS A 171 0.42 17.65 -6.51
C LYS A 171 0.12 16.94 -7.84
N ALA A 172 1.15 16.46 -8.54
CA ALA A 172 0.99 15.69 -9.77
C ALA A 172 0.15 14.43 -9.56
N MET A 173 0.49 13.61 -8.54
CA MET A 173 -0.26 12.39 -8.22
C MET A 173 -1.71 12.70 -7.80
N LYS A 174 -1.91 13.71 -6.96
CA LYS A 174 -3.23 14.12 -6.49
C LYS A 174 -4.16 14.54 -7.64
N LYS A 175 -3.60 15.24 -8.66
CA LYS A 175 -4.35 15.68 -9.86
C LYS A 175 -4.89 14.49 -10.65
N ILE A 176 -4.13 13.40 -10.77
CA ILE A 176 -4.44 12.29 -11.68
C ILE A 176 -5.08 11.07 -11.00
N ALA A 177 -4.72 10.77 -9.75
CA ALA A 177 -5.16 9.54 -9.08
C ALA A 177 -6.59 9.61 -8.53
N GLY A 178 -7.18 10.80 -8.45
CA GLY A 178 -8.53 11.00 -7.87
C GLY A 178 -9.62 10.09 -8.45
N PRO A 179 -9.75 9.95 -9.79
CA PRO A 179 -10.80 9.14 -10.42
C PRO A 179 -10.65 7.63 -10.22
N ILE A 180 -9.42 7.12 -10.02
CA ILE A 180 -9.11 5.66 -10.03
C ILE A 180 -10.03 4.86 -9.12
N ARG A 181 -10.28 5.35 -7.91
CA ARG A 181 -11.12 4.63 -6.94
C ARG A 181 -12.56 4.48 -7.43
N THR A 182 -13.10 5.53 -8.03
CA THR A 182 -14.45 5.54 -8.59
C THR A 182 -14.52 4.64 -9.82
N ASP A 183 -13.53 4.72 -10.71
CA ASP A 183 -13.47 3.92 -11.93
C ASP A 183 -13.36 2.42 -11.60
N LEU A 184 -12.55 2.05 -10.61
CA LEU A 184 -12.44 0.67 -10.14
C LEU A 184 -13.71 0.15 -9.46
N ALA A 185 -14.42 1.01 -8.72
CA ALA A 185 -15.71 0.64 -8.12
C ALA A 185 -16.76 0.38 -9.21
N GLN A 186 -16.88 1.28 -10.19
CA GLN A 186 -17.76 1.12 -11.34
C GLN A 186 -17.42 -0.14 -12.16
N TYR A 187 -16.13 -0.34 -12.43
CA TYR A 187 -15.68 -1.56 -13.12
C TYR A 187 -16.14 -2.85 -12.40
N ARG A 188 -16.03 -2.93 -11.08
CA ARG A 188 -16.45 -4.10 -10.32
C ARG A 188 -17.96 -4.37 -10.45
N GLU A 189 -18.75 -3.33 -10.35
CA GLU A 189 -20.21 -3.43 -10.52
C GLU A 189 -20.58 -3.90 -11.93
N LEU A 190 -19.99 -3.27 -12.95
CA LEU A 190 -20.25 -3.60 -14.34
C LEU A 190 -19.73 -5.00 -14.72
N ALA A 191 -18.55 -5.39 -14.22
CA ALA A 191 -18.00 -6.72 -14.47
C ALA A 191 -18.89 -7.85 -13.88
N ALA A 192 -19.51 -7.59 -12.73
CA ALA A 192 -20.49 -8.54 -12.18
C ALA A 192 -21.73 -8.67 -13.06
N PHE A 193 -22.24 -7.57 -13.61
CA PHE A 193 -23.37 -7.57 -14.57
C PHE A 193 -23.02 -8.27 -15.88
N ALA A 194 -21.83 -8.04 -16.41
CA ALA A 194 -21.38 -8.64 -17.67
C ALA A 194 -21.35 -10.18 -17.63
N GLN A 195 -21.13 -10.77 -16.46
CA GLN A 195 -21.18 -12.24 -16.27
C GLN A 195 -22.57 -12.84 -16.49
N PHE A 196 -23.63 -12.04 -16.36
CA PHE A 196 -25.00 -12.53 -16.55
C PHE A 196 -25.50 -12.43 -18.01
N GLY A 197 -24.65 -12.11 -18.98
CA GLY A 197 -24.93 -12.21 -20.41
C GLY A 197 -25.91 -11.16 -20.97
N SER A 198 -26.05 -10.00 -20.33
CA SER A 198 -26.81 -8.88 -20.88
C SER A 198 -26.05 -8.23 -22.03
N GLU A 199 -26.77 -7.81 -23.08
CA GLU A 199 -26.21 -6.95 -24.11
C GLU A 199 -25.79 -5.62 -23.45
N LEU A 200 -24.47 -5.35 -23.48
CA LEU A 200 -23.91 -4.13 -22.94
C LEU A 200 -23.93 -3.05 -24.02
N ASP A 201 -24.36 -1.84 -23.65
CA ASP A 201 -24.19 -0.67 -24.48
C ASP A 201 -22.71 -0.27 -24.64
N ASP A 202 -22.42 0.57 -25.60
CA ASP A 202 -21.03 0.93 -25.92
C ASP A 202 -20.35 1.74 -24.81
N ASP A 203 -21.09 2.56 -24.07
CA ASP A 203 -20.57 3.29 -22.92
C ASP A 203 -20.16 2.35 -21.78
N THR A 204 -20.96 1.33 -21.52
CA THR A 204 -20.68 0.30 -20.52
C THR A 204 -19.47 -0.54 -20.92
N LYS A 205 -19.34 -0.91 -22.20
CA LYS A 205 -18.15 -1.61 -22.71
C LYS A 205 -16.89 -0.77 -22.52
N GLU A 206 -16.93 0.52 -22.90
CA GLU A 206 -15.78 1.42 -22.73
C GLU A 206 -15.35 1.54 -21.27
N ARG A 207 -16.30 1.62 -20.33
CA ARG A 207 -15.98 1.66 -18.88
C ARG A 207 -15.36 0.36 -18.38
N LEU A 208 -15.81 -0.78 -18.87
CA LEU A 208 -15.20 -2.09 -18.57
C LEU A 208 -13.78 -2.14 -19.12
N ASP A 209 -13.60 -1.76 -20.38
CA ASP A 209 -12.29 -1.72 -21.03
C ASP A 209 -11.33 -0.78 -20.30
N GLN A 210 -11.79 0.37 -19.86
CA GLN A 210 -11.03 1.32 -19.07
C GLN A 210 -10.63 0.74 -17.71
N GLY A 211 -11.57 0.13 -16.99
CA GLY A 211 -11.34 -0.47 -15.70
C GLY A 211 -10.35 -1.63 -15.73
N GLU A 212 -10.39 -2.47 -16.78
CA GLU A 212 -9.41 -3.55 -16.97
C GLU A 212 -7.99 -2.99 -17.14
N ARG A 213 -7.81 -1.93 -17.91
CA ARG A 213 -6.51 -1.29 -18.13
C ARG A 213 -5.99 -0.61 -16.88
N ILE A 214 -6.85 0.06 -16.11
CA ILE A 214 -6.49 0.59 -14.79
C ILE A 214 -6.06 -0.54 -13.86
N ARG A 215 -6.77 -1.66 -13.85
CA ARG A 215 -6.37 -2.83 -13.05
C ARG A 215 -5.00 -3.38 -13.47
N GLU A 216 -4.73 -3.43 -14.77
CA GLU A 216 -3.48 -4.00 -15.27
C GLU A 216 -2.27 -3.17 -14.87
N ILE A 217 -2.32 -1.83 -14.99
CA ILE A 217 -1.22 -0.95 -14.58
C ILE A 217 -0.97 -0.92 -13.06
N LEU A 218 -1.95 -1.34 -12.26
CA LEU A 218 -1.80 -1.43 -10.80
C LEU A 218 -1.13 -2.73 -10.34
N LYS A 219 -0.94 -3.69 -11.23
CA LYS A 219 -0.12 -4.88 -10.94
C LYS A 219 1.35 -4.48 -10.87
N GLN A 220 2.03 -5.00 -9.87
CA GLN A 220 3.43 -4.69 -9.63
C GLN A 220 4.21 -5.95 -9.28
N PRO A 221 5.33 -6.24 -9.96
CA PRO A 221 6.22 -7.32 -9.57
C PRO A 221 6.79 -7.10 -8.17
N GLN A 222 7.05 -8.18 -7.46
CA GLN A 222 7.66 -8.13 -6.15
C GLN A 222 9.08 -7.53 -6.25
N TYR A 223 9.45 -6.67 -5.29
CA TYR A 223 10.74 -5.97 -5.22
C TYR A 223 11.07 -5.01 -6.38
N GLN A 224 10.07 -4.59 -7.14
CA GLN A 224 10.23 -3.62 -8.23
C GLN A 224 9.35 -2.37 -8.00
N PRO A 225 9.63 -1.55 -6.97
CA PRO A 225 8.88 -0.33 -6.75
C PRO A 225 9.15 0.67 -7.88
N LEU A 226 8.11 1.34 -8.34
CA LEU A 226 8.22 2.41 -9.33
C LEU A 226 8.43 3.75 -8.62
N PRO A 227 9.37 4.60 -9.07
CA PRO A 227 9.48 5.99 -8.64
C PRO A 227 8.18 6.76 -8.92
N VAL A 228 7.89 7.78 -8.12
CA VAL A 228 6.60 8.50 -8.17
C VAL A 228 6.34 9.15 -9.52
N GLU A 229 7.35 9.67 -10.22
CA GLU A 229 7.25 10.26 -11.55
C GLU A 229 6.83 9.23 -12.62
N LYS A 230 7.33 7.99 -12.53
CA LYS A 230 6.92 6.89 -13.39
C LYS A 230 5.49 6.42 -13.08
N GLN A 231 5.12 6.38 -11.79
CA GLN A 231 3.74 6.11 -11.40
C GLN A 231 2.78 7.16 -11.97
N VAL A 232 3.14 8.45 -11.87
CA VAL A 232 2.33 9.55 -12.44
C VAL A 232 2.13 9.35 -13.93
N ALA A 233 3.18 9.05 -14.69
CA ALA A 233 3.09 8.91 -16.15
C ALA A 233 2.15 7.76 -16.59
N ILE A 234 2.28 6.57 -15.98
CA ILE A 234 1.46 5.42 -16.39
C ILE A 234 0.02 5.55 -15.91
N ILE A 235 -0.21 6.09 -14.71
CA ILE A 235 -1.54 6.38 -14.20
C ILE A 235 -2.23 7.42 -15.09
N TYR A 236 -1.50 8.46 -15.50
CA TYR A 236 -2.01 9.45 -16.45
C TYR A 236 -2.47 8.81 -17.75
N ALA A 237 -1.62 7.96 -18.35
CA ALA A 237 -1.94 7.26 -19.58
C ALA A 237 -3.21 6.41 -19.46
N ALA A 238 -3.41 5.73 -18.34
CA ALA A 238 -4.59 4.93 -18.08
C ALA A 238 -5.83 5.79 -17.83
N VAL A 239 -5.79 6.75 -16.90
CA VAL A 239 -6.94 7.57 -16.50
C VAL A 239 -7.42 8.45 -17.65
N LYS A 240 -6.51 8.94 -18.50
CA LYS A 240 -6.83 9.74 -19.71
C LYS A 240 -7.18 8.90 -20.93
N LYS A 241 -7.45 7.60 -20.75
CA LYS A 241 -7.91 6.68 -21.80
C LYS A 241 -6.93 6.47 -22.96
N HIS A 242 -5.64 6.79 -22.77
CA HIS A 242 -4.63 6.57 -23.81
C HIS A 242 -4.31 5.07 -24.04
N LEU A 243 -4.76 4.17 -23.17
CA LEU A 243 -4.49 2.74 -23.25
C LEU A 243 -5.64 1.91 -23.86
N LEU A 244 -6.78 2.53 -24.25
CA LEU A 244 -7.97 1.81 -24.69
C LEU A 244 -7.76 0.99 -25.96
N ASP A 245 -6.89 1.41 -26.83
CA ASP A 245 -6.58 0.78 -28.11
C ASP A 245 -5.47 -0.30 -28.01
N LEU A 246 -4.96 -0.54 -26.80
CA LEU A 246 -3.97 -1.59 -26.54
C LEU A 246 -4.64 -2.85 -25.95
N PRO A 247 -4.22 -4.06 -26.35
CA PRO A 247 -4.63 -5.29 -25.69
C PRO A 247 -4.19 -5.31 -24.21
N VAL A 248 -5.06 -5.83 -23.35
CA VAL A 248 -4.82 -5.83 -21.87
C VAL A 248 -3.55 -6.58 -21.49
N ASP A 249 -3.27 -7.70 -22.14
CA ASP A 249 -2.09 -8.53 -21.93
C ASP A 249 -0.76 -7.86 -22.35
N GLN A 250 -0.82 -6.81 -23.15
CA GLN A 250 0.35 -6.07 -23.62
C GLN A 250 0.63 -4.78 -22.84
N ILE A 251 -0.23 -4.39 -21.91
CA ILE A 251 -0.12 -3.11 -21.19
C ILE A 251 1.16 -3.00 -20.37
N LEU A 252 1.57 -4.07 -19.70
CA LEU A 252 2.80 -4.04 -18.88
C LEU A 252 4.07 -3.98 -19.75
N ASP A 253 4.05 -4.53 -20.95
CA ASP A 253 5.16 -4.43 -21.89
C ASP A 253 5.19 -3.05 -22.53
N PHE A 254 4.05 -2.51 -22.90
CA PHE A 254 3.93 -1.11 -23.32
C PHE A 254 4.43 -0.13 -22.24
N GLN A 255 4.12 -0.38 -20.97
CA GLN A 255 4.63 0.43 -19.85
C GLN A 255 6.17 0.49 -19.82
N LYS A 256 6.83 -0.64 -20.04
CA LYS A 256 8.31 -0.70 -20.08
C LYS A 256 8.85 0.13 -21.24
N GLU A 257 8.29 -0.06 -22.44
CA GLU A 257 8.70 0.69 -23.64
C GLU A 257 8.47 2.20 -23.49
N LEU A 258 7.33 2.59 -22.90
CA LEU A 258 7.05 4.00 -22.62
C LEU A 258 8.10 4.59 -21.65
N PHE A 259 8.46 3.86 -20.59
CA PHE A 259 9.47 4.35 -19.65
C PHE A 259 10.86 4.45 -20.29
N GLU A 260 11.26 3.48 -21.10
CA GLU A 260 12.52 3.51 -21.85
C GLU A 260 12.56 4.68 -22.86
N LEU A 261 11.45 4.92 -23.56
CA LEU A 261 11.34 6.06 -24.47
C LEU A 261 11.44 7.40 -23.72
N ILE A 262 10.77 7.53 -22.57
CA ILE A 262 10.86 8.75 -21.78
C ILE A 262 12.27 8.93 -21.21
N ASP A 263 12.86 7.89 -20.64
CA ASP A 263 14.22 7.96 -20.08
C ASP A 263 15.27 8.34 -21.14
N THR A 264 15.08 7.95 -22.41
CA THR A 264 16.05 8.19 -23.49
C THR A 264 15.80 9.47 -24.27
N LYS A 265 14.55 9.79 -24.57
CA LYS A 265 14.20 10.88 -25.51
C LYS A 265 13.54 12.09 -24.84
N TYR A 266 12.85 11.90 -23.71
CA TYR A 266 12.09 12.93 -23.01
C TYR A 266 12.40 12.96 -21.51
N PRO A 267 13.69 12.84 -21.07
CA PRO A 267 14.04 12.68 -19.64
C PRO A 267 13.56 13.85 -18.78
N GLU A 268 13.35 15.02 -19.38
CA GLU A 268 12.83 16.19 -18.70
C GLU A 268 11.42 15.99 -18.13
N ILE A 269 10.61 15.04 -18.63
CA ILE A 269 9.29 14.74 -18.09
C ILE A 269 9.43 14.22 -16.65
N PHE A 270 10.24 13.19 -16.46
CA PHE A 270 10.46 12.59 -15.15
C PHE A 270 11.21 13.55 -14.22
N THR A 271 12.23 14.23 -14.73
CA THR A 271 12.99 15.22 -13.96
C THR A 271 12.08 16.35 -13.46
N SER A 272 11.24 16.92 -14.35
CA SER A 272 10.30 17.97 -13.97
C SER A 272 9.34 17.52 -12.86
N ILE A 273 8.73 16.32 -12.99
CA ILE A 273 7.79 15.80 -11.99
C ILE A 273 8.52 15.50 -10.67
N ALA A 274 9.74 14.93 -10.73
CA ALA A 274 10.52 14.60 -9.54
C ALA A 274 10.94 15.83 -8.74
N GLU A 275 11.34 16.92 -9.42
CA GLU A 275 11.82 18.14 -8.79
C GLU A 275 10.68 19.07 -8.34
N THR A 276 9.75 19.38 -9.27
CA THR A 276 8.68 20.35 -9.02
C THR A 276 7.50 19.79 -8.23
N LYS A 277 7.35 18.44 -8.22
CA LYS A 277 6.19 17.72 -7.65
C LYS A 277 4.85 18.07 -8.33
N VAL A 278 4.91 18.73 -9.49
CA VAL A 278 3.75 19.16 -10.27
C VAL A 278 3.86 18.63 -11.69
N MET A 279 2.74 18.38 -12.33
CA MET A 279 2.64 18.17 -13.78
C MET A 279 1.96 19.40 -14.36
N ASP A 280 2.76 20.31 -14.92
CA ASP A 280 2.30 21.48 -15.64
C ASP A 280 1.85 21.13 -17.08
N ASP A 281 1.22 22.08 -17.76
CA ASP A 281 0.66 21.85 -19.10
C ASP A 281 1.76 21.49 -20.11
N ALA A 282 2.95 22.08 -20.00
CA ALA A 282 4.06 21.78 -20.90
C ALA A 282 4.59 20.36 -20.71
N THR A 283 4.68 19.89 -19.47
CA THR A 283 5.06 18.50 -19.14
C THR A 283 3.95 17.53 -19.59
N GLU A 284 2.69 17.90 -19.41
CA GLU A 284 1.53 17.10 -19.86
C GLU A 284 1.53 16.92 -21.38
N GLU A 285 1.75 17.99 -22.16
CA GLU A 285 1.84 17.93 -23.64
C GLU A 285 2.99 17.02 -24.10
N LYS A 286 4.16 17.11 -23.46
CA LYS A 286 5.30 16.23 -23.78
C LYS A 286 5.00 14.78 -23.44
N LEU A 287 4.32 14.51 -22.32
CA LEU A 287 3.92 13.16 -21.92
C LEU A 287 2.94 12.56 -22.92
N ILE A 288 1.94 13.33 -23.38
CA ILE A 288 1.01 12.89 -24.43
C ILE A 288 1.76 12.54 -25.72
N LYS A 289 2.73 13.37 -26.11
CA LYS A 289 3.56 13.11 -27.29
C LYS A 289 4.36 11.82 -27.13
N ALA A 290 4.98 11.61 -25.98
CA ALA A 290 5.74 10.40 -25.68
C ALA A 290 4.88 9.14 -25.70
N ILE A 291 3.65 9.21 -25.14
CA ILE A 291 2.68 8.11 -25.15
C ILE A 291 2.29 7.75 -26.58
N ASN A 292 1.98 8.74 -27.43
CA ASN A 292 1.61 8.49 -28.83
C ASN A 292 2.75 7.89 -29.63
N GLU A 293 3.97 8.38 -29.45
CA GLU A 293 5.17 7.85 -30.11
C GLU A 293 5.47 6.41 -29.65
N ALA A 294 5.39 6.12 -28.35
CA ALA A 294 5.54 4.77 -27.83
C ALA A 294 4.50 3.81 -28.42
N LYS A 295 3.25 4.24 -28.59
CA LYS A 295 2.18 3.44 -29.23
C LYS A 295 2.47 3.14 -30.71
N GLU A 296 3.03 4.11 -31.44
CA GLU A 296 3.42 3.90 -32.85
C GLU A 296 4.57 2.92 -32.99
N SER A 297 5.54 2.95 -32.07
CA SER A 297 6.65 2.00 -32.02
C SER A 297 6.18 0.60 -31.62
N PHE A 298 5.34 0.50 -30.61
CA PHE A 298 4.82 -0.75 -30.05
C PHE A 298 3.94 -1.55 -31.04
N ARG A 299 3.31 -0.89 -32.01
CA ARG A 299 2.47 -1.53 -33.03
C ARG A 299 3.23 -2.07 -34.24
N LYS A 300 4.52 -1.75 -34.38
CA LYS A 300 5.41 -2.24 -35.45
C LYS A 300 6.07 -3.55 -35.07
#